data_398e702767f01ac09ac0ee3c1dd8bb5b
#
_entry.id   398e702767f01ac09ac0ee3c1dd8bb5b
#
_cell.length_a   1.000
_cell.length_b   1.000
_cell.length_c   1.000
_cell.angle_alpha   90.00
_cell.angle_beta   90.00
_cell.angle_gamma   90.00
#
_symmetry.space_group_name_H-M   'P 1'
#
loop_
_entity.id
_entity.type
_entity.pdbx_description
1 polymer ?
#
loop_
_entity_poly.entity_id
_entity_poly.type
_entity_poly.pdbx_seq_one_letter_code
_entity_poly.pdbx_strand_id
1 'polypeptide(L)'
;MKTYKVKITEDNEYEFENYNVGDTAYVLGIELELENTSETPQEYYIDQATIVTNNQEQIEPSMITPSKIIKTDLKGKVKSSGMIYYELETSTADDLEWLDFILPEMYDDESMDVTFEEKKLRLEF
;
A
#
# COMPACT_ATOMS: atom_id res chain seq x y z
N MET A 1 -1.22 7.31 -8.56
CA MET A 1 0.05 6.63 -8.24
C MET A 1 1.23 7.49 -8.64
N LYS A 2 2.29 7.45 -7.86
CA LYS A 2 3.54 8.15 -8.17
C LYS A 2 4.72 7.24 -7.91
N THR A 3 5.75 7.37 -8.74
CA THR A 3 7.02 6.66 -8.54
C THR A 3 8.09 7.64 -8.10
N TYR A 4 8.99 7.16 -7.25
CA TYR A 4 10.06 7.97 -6.68
C TYR A 4 11.40 7.26 -6.82
N LYS A 5 12.44 8.01 -7.09
CA LYS A 5 13.83 7.57 -6.91
C LYS A 5 14.32 8.16 -5.60
N VAL A 6 14.70 7.31 -4.67
CA VAL A 6 15.14 7.74 -3.35
C VAL A 6 16.61 7.41 -3.18
N LYS A 7 17.43 8.43 -2.92
CA LYS A 7 18.84 8.22 -2.58
C LYS A 7 18.95 7.90 -1.10
N ILE A 8 19.61 6.80 -0.78
CA ILE A 8 19.80 6.37 0.59
C ILE A 8 20.86 7.24 1.26
N THR A 9 20.49 7.87 2.36
CA THR A 9 21.35 8.72 3.18
C THR A 9 21.33 8.22 4.62
N GLU A 10 22.16 8.80 5.48
CA GLU A 10 22.17 8.47 6.90
C GLU A 10 20.84 8.81 7.58
N ASP A 11 20.08 9.76 7.03
CA ASP A 11 18.79 10.17 7.59
C ASP A 11 17.66 9.20 7.30
N ASN A 12 17.73 8.46 6.18
CA ASN A 12 16.63 7.57 5.76
C ASN A 12 17.01 6.09 5.65
N GLU A 13 18.26 5.72 5.92
CA GLU A 13 18.70 4.33 5.78
C GLU A 13 17.92 3.34 6.66
N TYR A 14 17.37 3.79 7.78
CA TYR A 14 16.58 2.95 8.67
C TYR A 14 15.26 2.46 8.05
N GLU A 15 14.79 3.14 7.00
CA GLU A 15 13.56 2.76 6.27
C GLU A 15 13.84 1.73 5.16
N PHE A 16 15.11 1.49 4.84
CA PHE A 16 15.54 0.65 3.72
C PHE A 16 16.56 -0.41 4.16
N GLU A 17 16.05 -1.57 4.57
CA GLU A 17 16.87 -2.64 5.18
C GLU A 17 17.96 -3.20 4.27
N ASN A 18 17.68 -3.29 2.96
CA ASN A 18 18.57 -3.96 1.99
C ASN A 18 19.46 -2.98 1.20
N TYR A 19 19.55 -1.74 1.65
CA TYR A 19 20.28 -0.70 0.95
C TYR A 19 21.37 -0.10 1.84
N ASN A 20 22.41 0.37 1.19
CA ASN A 20 23.50 1.11 1.85
C ASN A 20 23.40 2.59 1.51
N VAL A 21 23.99 3.43 2.37
CA VAL A 21 24.09 4.87 2.08
C VAL A 21 24.80 5.07 0.73
N GLY A 22 24.17 5.87 -0.15
CA GLY A 22 24.64 6.10 -1.51
C GLY A 22 23.88 5.32 -2.57
N ASP A 23 23.17 4.26 -2.19
CA ASP A 23 22.32 3.51 -3.11
C ASP A 23 21.08 4.31 -3.51
N THR A 24 20.45 3.90 -4.62
CA THR A 24 19.18 4.46 -5.07
C THR A 24 18.10 3.40 -4.94
N ALA A 25 17.02 3.72 -4.23
CA ALA A 25 15.83 2.88 -4.14
C ALA A 25 14.72 3.43 -5.03
N TYR A 26 13.92 2.54 -5.60
CA TYR A 26 12.72 2.91 -6.36
C TYR A 26 11.51 2.63 -5.51
N VAL A 27 10.68 3.65 -5.31
CA VAL A 27 9.51 3.59 -4.43
C VAL A 27 8.27 3.98 -5.21
N LEU A 28 7.20 3.19 -5.05
CA LEU A 28 5.88 3.46 -5.60
C LEU A 28 4.96 3.92 -4.47
N GLY A 29 4.34 5.08 -4.64
CA GLY A 29 3.31 5.59 -3.72
C GLY A 29 1.93 5.43 -4.32
N ILE A 30 1.01 4.84 -3.58
CA ILE A 30 -0.39 4.69 -3.96
C ILE A 30 -1.25 5.50 -3.00
N GLU A 31 -1.97 6.49 -3.55
CA GLU A 31 -2.93 7.30 -2.81
C GLU A 31 -4.28 6.60 -2.77
N LEU A 32 -4.89 6.56 -1.58
CA LEU A 32 -6.13 5.82 -1.34
C LEU A 32 -7.13 6.67 -0.56
N GLU A 33 -8.40 6.40 -0.80
CA GLU A 33 -9.50 6.90 0.02
C GLU A 33 -10.39 5.73 0.40
N LEU A 34 -10.68 5.61 1.71
CA LEU A 34 -11.64 4.66 2.26
C LEU A 34 -12.86 5.40 2.77
N GLU A 35 -14.03 4.85 2.53
CA GLU A 35 -15.28 5.36 3.08
C GLU A 35 -16.05 4.23 3.72
N ASN A 36 -16.44 4.42 4.99
CA ASN A 36 -17.42 3.56 5.64
C ASN A 36 -18.79 4.20 5.42
N THR A 37 -19.64 3.57 4.63
CA THR A 37 -21.01 4.05 4.37
C THR A 37 -22.04 3.59 5.40
N SER A 38 -21.61 2.73 6.31
CA SER A 38 -22.42 2.18 7.40
C SER A 38 -22.24 2.99 8.70
N GLU A 39 -23.24 3.00 9.56
CA GLU A 39 -23.11 3.56 10.90
C GLU A 39 -22.35 2.64 11.85
N THR A 40 -22.19 1.36 11.48
CA THR A 40 -21.45 0.38 12.26
C THR A 40 -19.95 0.60 12.08
N PRO A 41 -19.17 0.65 13.17
CA PRO A 41 -17.71 0.72 13.06
C PRO A 41 -17.15 -0.45 12.27
N GLN A 42 -16.19 -0.17 11.38
CA GLN A 42 -15.54 -1.17 10.55
C GLN A 42 -14.03 -0.98 10.62
N GLU A 43 -13.30 -2.08 10.52
CA GLU A 43 -11.86 -2.06 10.39
C GLU A 43 -11.45 -2.77 9.10
N TYR A 44 -10.66 -2.10 8.26
CA TYR A 44 -10.22 -2.64 6.99
C TYR A 44 -8.73 -2.40 6.79
N TYR A 45 -7.96 -3.48 6.78
CA TYR A 45 -6.49 -3.44 6.73
C TYR A 45 -5.95 -3.21 5.32
N ILE A 46 -6.42 -2.16 4.65
CA ILE A 46 -5.98 -1.82 3.30
C ILE A 46 -4.48 -1.45 3.26
N ASP A 47 -3.94 -1.00 4.38
CA ASP A 47 -2.51 -0.70 4.53
C ASP A 47 -1.61 -1.94 4.44
N GLN A 48 -2.19 -3.13 4.43
CA GLN A 48 -1.49 -4.40 4.26
C GLN A 48 -1.68 -5.00 2.85
N ALA A 49 -2.25 -4.25 1.92
CA ALA A 49 -2.52 -4.73 0.57
C ALA A 49 -1.23 -5.04 -0.20
N THR A 50 -1.18 -6.20 -0.84
CA THR A 50 -0.07 -6.62 -1.70
C THR A 50 -0.29 -6.10 -3.11
N ILE A 51 0.79 -5.79 -3.81
CA ILE A 51 0.75 -5.50 -5.25
C ILE A 51 1.53 -6.52 -6.04
N VAL A 52 1.12 -6.75 -7.30
CA VAL A 52 1.85 -7.58 -8.26
C VAL A 52 2.05 -6.75 -9.53
N THR A 53 3.30 -6.56 -9.93
CA THR A 53 3.62 -5.74 -11.10
C THR A 53 3.56 -6.54 -12.40
N ASN A 54 3.55 -5.84 -13.54
CA ASN A 54 3.65 -6.48 -14.86
C ASN A 54 4.95 -7.27 -15.05
N ASN A 55 5.97 -7.00 -14.24
CA ASN A 55 7.23 -7.75 -14.24
C ASN A 55 7.20 -8.96 -13.31
N GLN A 56 6.03 -9.36 -12.83
CA GLN A 56 5.82 -10.51 -11.94
C GLN A 56 6.47 -10.35 -10.56
N GLU A 57 6.70 -9.12 -10.14
CA GLU A 57 7.18 -8.82 -8.79
C GLU A 57 5.99 -8.68 -7.82
N GLN A 58 5.99 -9.46 -6.75
CA GLN A 58 5.00 -9.36 -5.67
C GLN A 58 5.62 -8.56 -4.52
N ILE A 59 4.95 -7.49 -4.13
CA ILE A 59 5.49 -6.55 -3.15
C ILE A 59 4.46 -6.29 -2.06
N GLU A 60 4.91 -6.38 -0.81
CA GLU A 60 4.13 -5.97 0.36
C GLU A 60 4.43 -4.51 0.70
N PRO A 61 3.55 -3.83 1.46
CA PRO A 61 3.80 -2.45 1.86
C PRO A 61 5.15 -2.29 2.56
N SER A 62 5.83 -1.19 2.26
CA SER A 62 7.12 -0.90 2.85
C SER A 62 6.98 -0.30 4.26
N MET A 63 8.09 -0.24 4.98
CA MET A 63 8.15 0.37 6.32
C MET A 63 8.27 1.90 6.26
N ILE A 64 8.29 2.49 5.07
CA ILE A 64 8.36 3.94 4.91
C ILE A 64 7.07 4.56 5.44
N THR A 65 7.20 5.44 6.43
CA THR A 65 6.05 6.15 6.99
C THR A 65 5.61 7.26 6.05
N PRO A 66 4.38 7.22 5.50
CA PRO A 66 3.88 8.28 4.64
C PRO A 66 3.57 9.55 5.41
N SER A 67 3.55 10.69 4.72
CA SER A 67 3.16 11.98 5.29
C SER A 67 1.70 11.99 5.75
N LYS A 68 0.87 11.18 5.13
CA LYS A 68 -0.52 11.00 5.51
C LYS A 68 -0.82 9.51 5.60
N ILE A 69 -0.99 9.02 6.83
CA ILE A 69 -1.28 7.62 7.12
C ILE A 69 -2.79 7.39 6.97
N ILE A 70 -3.15 6.36 6.17
CA ILE A 70 -4.55 5.99 6.04
C ILE A 70 -5.03 5.33 7.34
N LYS A 71 -6.21 5.74 7.83
CA LYS A 71 -6.82 5.12 8.99
C LYS A 71 -7.61 3.89 8.54
N THR A 72 -7.40 2.77 9.19
CA THR A 72 -8.07 1.51 8.90
C THR A 72 -9.26 1.25 9.82
N ASP A 73 -9.31 1.93 10.96
CA ASP A 73 -10.35 1.82 11.97
C ASP A 73 -11.36 2.96 11.78
N LEU A 74 -12.48 2.64 11.15
CA LEU A 74 -13.52 3.61 10.80
C LEU A 74 -14.70 3.50 11.76
N LYS A 75 -14.85 4.48 12.64
CA LYS A 75 -15.79 4.47 13.78
C LYS A 75 -17.26 4.77 13.41
N GLY A 76 -17.59 4.83 12.15
CA GLY A 76 -18.94 5.11 11.65
C GLY A 76 -18.88 5.60 10.23
N LYS A 77 -19.83 6.43 9.80
CA LYS A 77 -19.85 7.03 8.47
C LYS A 77 -18.74 8.08 8.33
N VAL A 78 -17.54 7.63 8.04
CA VAL A 78 -16.35 8.51 7.91
C VAL A 78 -15.56 8.14 6.67
N LYS A 79 -14.77 9.09 6.19
CA LYS A 79 -13.80 8.89 5.13
C LYS A 79 -12.40 8.97 5.70
N SER A 80 -11.52 8.16 5.16
CA SER A 80 -10.09 8.20 5.47
C SER A 80 -9.32 8.21 4.16
N SER A 81 -8.30 9.04 4.08
CA SER A 81 -7.39 9.05 2.93
C SER A 81 -5.95 9.01 3.40
N GLY A 82 -5.09 8.50 2.55
CA GLY A 82 -3.68 8.40 2.87
C GLY A 82 -2.92 7.78 1.72
N MET A 83 -1.66 7.46 1.98
CA MET A 83 -0.75 6.92 0.98
C MET A 83 -0.06 5.68 1.55
N ILE A 84 0.18 4.69 0.68
CA ILE A 84 0.97 3.51 1.00
C ILE A 84 2.16 3.49 0.05
N TYR A 85 3.35 3.24 0.60
CA TYR A 85 4.57 3.12 -0.19
C TYR A 85 4.95 1.66 -0.39
N TYR A 86 5.43 1.35 -1.59
CA TYR A 86 5.95 0.05 -1.97
C TYR A 86 7.36 0.22 -2.50
N GLU A 87 8.29 -0.55 -1.96
CA GLU A 87 9.68 -0.54 -2.39
C GLU A 87 9.84 -1.54 -3.53
N LEU A 88 10.27 -1.05 -4.70
CA LEU A 88 10.49 -1.88 -5.88
C LEU A 88 11.88 -2.50 -5.79
N GLU A 89 11.96 -3.84 -5.77
CA GLU A 89 13.24 -4.55 -5.66
C GLU A 89 13.84 -4.88 -7.03
N THR A 90 13.03 -5.42 -7.93
CA THR A 90 13.48 -5.83 -9.27
C THR A 90 12.95 -4.93 -10.37
N SER A 91 11.80 -4.31 -10.17
CA SER A 91 11.21 -3.36 -11.10
C SER A 91 11.77 -1.97 -10.86
N THR A 92 11.78 -1.15 -11.92
CA THR A 92 12.07 0.28 -11.82
C THR A 92 10.85 1.07 -12.27
N ALA A 93 10.86 2.40 -12.04
CA ALA A 93 9.76 3.26 -12.46
C ALA A 93 9.51 3.18 -13.97
N ASP A 94 10.59 2.99 -14.77
CA ASP A 94 10.50 2.95 -16.22
C ASP A 94 9.95 1.61 -16.75
N ASP A 95 10.04 0.54 -15.96
CA ASP A 95 9.59 -0.81 -16.33
C ASP A 95 8.11 -1.05 -16.04
N LEU A 96 7.49 -0.20 -15.21
CA LEU A 96 6.12 -0.39 -14.78
C LEU A 96 5.13 0.08 -15.84
N GLU A 97 4.29 -0.83 -16.30
CA GLU A 97 3.17 -0.54 -17.21
C GLU A 97 1.83 -0.63 -16.48
N TRP A 98 1.70 -1.61 -15.61
CA TRP A 98 0.53 -1.81 -14.77
C TRP A 98 0.89 -2.59 -13.52
N LEU A 99 -0.01 -2.58 -12.55
CA LEU A 99 0.06 -3.45 -11.39
C LEU A 99 -1.33 -3.91 -10.97
N ASP A 100 -1.40 -5.05 -10.30
CA ASP A 100 -2.59 -5.52 -9.63
C ASP A 100 -2.50 -5.16 -8.15
N PHE A 101 -3.43 -4.35 -7.68
CA PHE A 101 -3.59 -4.00 -6.28
C PHE A 101 -4.57 -4.99 -5.67
N ILE A 102 -4.10 -5.79 -4.74
CA ILE A 102 -4.89 -6.87 -4.15
C ILE A 102 -5.57 -6.36 -2.88
N LEU A 103 -6.86 -6.08 -2.99
CA LEU A 103 -7.68 -5.64 -1.87
C LEU A 103 -7.90 -6.81 -0.90
N PRO A 104 -7.48 -6.67 0.37
CA PRO A 104 -7.61 -7.76 1.34
C PRO A 104 -9.07 -8.03 1.70
N GLU A 105 -9.31 -9.22 2.27
CA GLU A 105 -10.61 -9.61 2.78
C GLU A 105 -10.98 -8.80 4.03
N MET A 106 -12.29 -8.66 4.26
CA MET A 106 -12.85 -8.19 5.53
C MET A 106 -13.59 -9.32 6.23
N TYR A 107 -13.46 -9.37 7.53
CA TYR A 107 -14.18 -10.31 8.38
C TYR A 107 -15.09 -9.60 9.36
N ASP A 108 -16.19 -10.25 9.71
CA ASP A 108 -16.96 -9.85 10.88
C ASP A 108 -16.23 -10.38 12.13
N ASP A 109 -15.93 -9.48 13.08
CA ASP A 109 -15.15 -9.84 14.27
C ASP A 109 -15.85 -10.84 15.20
N GLU A 110 -17.17 -10.87 15.19
CA GLU A 110 -17.96 -11.76 16.06
C GLU A 110 -18.18 -13.13 15.42
N SER A 111 -18.59 -13.17 14.14
CA SER A 111 -18.93 -14.41 13.44
C SER A 111 -17.76 -15.03 12.69
N MET A 112 -16.71 -14.26 12.43
CA MET A 112 -15.57 -14.63 11.57
C MET A 112 -15.99 -14.90 10.12
N ASP A 113 -17.17 -14.51 9.73
CA ASP A 113 -17.63 -14.61 8.34
C ASP A 113 -16.96 -13.54 7.47
N VAL A 114 -16.66 -13.90 6.23
CA VAL A 114 -16.10 -12.96 5.26
C VAL A 114 -17.20 -12.01 4.81
N THR A 115 -17.04 -10.71 5.10
CA THR A 115 -17.98 -9.66 4.68
C THR A 115 -17.56 -8.97 3.40
N PHE A 116 -16.29 -9.10 3.01
CA PHE A 116 -15.74 -8.58 1.76
C PHE A 116 -14.67 -9.57 1.27
N GLU A 117 -14.84 -10.09 0.07
CA GLU A 117 -13.90 -11.04 -0.50
C GLU A 117 -12.68 -10.33 -1.11
N GLU A 118 -11.54 -11.00 -1.11
CA GLU A 118 -10.33 -10.51 -1.77
C GLU A 118 -10.61 -10.19 -3.24
N LYS A 119 -10.13 -9.02 -3.70
CA LYS A 119 -10.30 -8.56 -5.08
C LYS A 119 -9.00 -8.03 -5.64
N LYS A 120 -8.83 -8.20 -6.94
CA LYS A 120 -7.73 -7.59 -7.69
C LYS A 120 -8.22 -6.37 -8.43
N LEU A 121 -7.53 -5.25 -8.28
CA LEU A 121 -7.79 -4.03 -9.01
C LEU A 121 -6.56 -3.70 -9.85
N ARG A 122 -6.69 -3.74 -11.17
CA ARG A 122 -5.59 -3.39 -12.06
C ARG A 122 -5.48 -1.88 -12.21
N LEU A 123 -4.30 -1.37 -11.91
CA LEU A 123 -3.97 0.04 -12.07
C LEU A 123 -2.94 0.18 -13.18
N GLU A 124 -3.20 1.06 -14.14
CA GLU A 124 -2.31 1.32 -15.26
C GLU A 124 -1.59 2.66 -15.09
N PHE A 125 -0.37 2.69 -15.56
CA PHE A 125 0.45 3.90 -15.56
C PHE A 125 0.24 4.73 -16.83
#